data_f799872fbd5844122053cf5dad918d38
#
_entry.id   f799872fbd5844122053cf5dad918d38
#
_cell.length_a   1.000
_cell.length_b   1.000
_cell.length_c   1.000
_cell.angle_alpha   90.00
_cell.angle_beta   90.00
_cell.angle_gamma   90.00
#
_symmetry.space_group_name_H-M   'P 1'
#
loop_
_entity.id
_entity.type
_entity.pdbx_description
1 polymer ?
#
loop_
_entity_poly.entity_id
_entity_poly.type
_entity_poly.pdbx_seq_one_letter_code
_entity_poly.pdbx_strand_id
1 'polypeptide(L)'
;MRGKSINLFLMDGEAGGRIKCTLANWTGIAYKIPRTELDRCKEREDLKQSGVYFLFGTSDTTGKGVVYIGQAGARKNGEGILNRLQEHKRNPEKDYWTEAIVFTTSNNSFGPTEISYLENRFCNLALKANRYEVKNGNDPTPGNITEEKECELEEFIDYAKVIMGTLGHKLFEPITKPVEVKTEVEEKQADDIGKLYLKRTIKTIGTVEAVGMQTAEGFVVLAGSHISPSDDDTISEDI
;
A
#
# COMPACT_ATOMS: atom_id res chain seq x y z
N MET A 1 -18.28 12.80 -2.26
CA MET A 1 -17.55 11.86 -1.35
C MET A 1 -18.02 12.12 0.07
N ARG A 2 -18.29 11.10 0.90
CA ARG A 2 -18.72 11.29 2.31
C ARG A 2 -17.53 11.05 3.23
N GLY A 3 -17.44 11.81 4.35
CA GLY A 3 -16.43 11.59 5.38
C GLY A 3 -16.54 10.18 5.99
N LYS A 4 -15.40 9.62 6.44
CA LYS A 4 -15.31 8.30 7.10
C LYS A 4 -14.66 8.48 8.46
N SER A 5 -15.18 7.78 9.47
CA SER A 5 -14.61 7.78 10.82
C SER A 5 -13.80 6.50 11.01
N ILE A 6 -12.52 6.65 11.36
CA ILE A 6 -11.59 5.56 11.63
C ILE A 6 -11.19 5.61 13.10
N ASN A 7 -11.20 4.47 13.77
CA ASN A 7 -10.72 4.30 15.13
C ASN A 7 -9.38 3.57 15.11
N LEU A 8 -8.34 4.21 15.65
CA LEU A 8 -7.02 3.63 15.86
C LEU A 8 -6.82 3.37 17.35
N PHE A 9 -6.78 2.10 17.72
CA PHE A 9 -6.49 1.67 19.08
C PHE A 9 -5.01 1.31 19.21
N LEU A 10 -4.23 2.18 19.87
CA LEU A 10 -2.81 1.97 20.14
C LEU A 10 -2.68 0.98 21.29
N MET A 11 -2.47 -0.29 20.96
CA MET A 11 -2.50 -1.40 21.94
C MET A 11 -1.36 -1.33 22.96
N ASP A 12 -0.27 -0.69 22.61
CA ASP A 12 0.92 -0.50 23.44
C ASP A 12 1.07 0.96 23.92
N GLY A 13 0.09 1.83 23.63
CA GLY A 13 0.09 3.23 24.03
C GLY A 13 0.96 4.15 23.17
N GLU A 14 1.61 3.61 22.13
CA GLU A 14 2.51 4.35 21.24
C GLU A 14 2.26 4.04 19.76
N ALA A 15 2.57 4.98 18.90
CA ALA A 15 2.32 4.85 17.44
C ALA A 15 3.22 3.82 16.74
N GLY A 16 4.41 3.55 17.30
CA GLY A 16 5.34 2.54 16.79
C GLY A 16 4.99 1.10 17.21
N GLY A 17 4.06 0.92 18.14
CA GLY A 17 3.61 -0.37 18.64
C GLY A 17 2.52 -1.01 17.77
N ARG A 18 1.82 -1.99 18.37
CA ARG A 18 0.70 -2.67 17.72
C ARG A 18 -0.52 -1.75 17.67
N ILE A 19 -1.19 -1.71 16.53
CA ILE A 19 -2.38 -0.90 16.32
C ILE A 19 -3.51 -1.80 15.82
N LYS A 20 -4.70 -1.71 16.46
CA LYS A 20 -5.95 -2.23 15.90
C LYS A 20 -6.71 -1.08 15.26
N CYS A 21 -7.13 -1.25 14.03
CA CYS A 21 -7.86 -0.24 13.28
C CYS A 21 -9.23 -0.77 12.86
N THR A 22 -10.26 0.05 13.08
CA THR A 22 -11.64 -0.22 12.65
C THR A 22 -12.23 1.02 12.00
N LEU A 23 -13.18 0.82 11.10
CA LEU A 23 -13.90 1.89 10.42
C LEU A 23 -15.39 1.77 10.72
N ALA A 24 -16.06 2.90 10.94
CA ALA A 24 -17.49 2.92 11.21
C ALA A 24 -18.30 2.32 10.05
N ASN A 25 -19.31 1.52 10.36
CA ASN A 25 -20.17 0.82 9.41
C ASN A 25 -19.42 -0.17 8.48
N TRP A 26 -18.35 -0.76 8.97
CA TRP A 26 -17.58 -1.76 8.26
C TRP A 26 -17.26 -2.94 9.18
N THR A 27 -17.40 -4.15 8.67
CA THR A 27 -17.11 -5.37 9.44
C THR A 27 -15.63 -5.71 9.46
N GLY A 28 -14.82 -5.06 8.62
CA GLY A 28 -13.39 -5.28 8.55
C GLY A 28 -12.67 -4.81 9.82
N ILE A 29 -11.67 -5.58 10.19
CA ILE A 29 -10.71 -5.26 11.25
C ILE A 29 -9.31 -5.29 10.63
N ALA A 30 -8.53 -4.26 10.88
CA ALA A 30 -7.12 -4.25 10.51
C ALA A 30 -6.22 -4.23 11.74
N TYR A 31 -5.05 -4.87 11.61
CA TYR A 31 -3.97 -4.79 12.58
C TYR A 31 -2.69 -4.35 11.88
N LYS A 32 -1.97 -3.42 12.51
CA LYS A 32 -0.58 -3.13 12.23
C LYS A 32 0.26 -3.75 13.34
N ILE A 33 1.20 -4.62 12.99
CA ILE A 33 1.96 -5.41 13.95
C ILE A 33 3.44 -5.35 13.58
N PRO A 34 4.30 -4.69 14.38
CA PRO A 34 5.74 -4.81 14.22
C PRO A 34 6.16 -6.29 14.38
N ARG A 35 7.10 -6.76 13.56
CA ARG A 35 7.59 -8.15 13.60
C ARG A 35 8.06 -8.57 14.98
N THR A 36 8.68 -7.67 15.72
CA THR A 36 9.16 -7.91 17.10
C THR A 36 8.02 -8.17 18.07
N GLU A 37 6.85 -7.56 17.86
CA GLU A 37 5.69 -7.60 18.73
C GLU A 37 4.68 -8.74 18.42
N LEU A 38 4.99 -9.55 17.38
CA LEU A 38 4.06 -10.58 16.92
C LEU A 38 3.69 -11.60 18.02
N ASP A 39 4.63 -11.95 18.88
CA ASP A 39 4.41 -12.93 19.95
C ASP A 39 3.44 -12.44 21.03
N ARG A 40 3.26 -11.12 21.15
CA ARG A 40 2.30 -10.49 22.08
C ARG A 40 0.86 -10.50 21.54
N CYS A 41 0.65 -11.02 20.31
CA CYS A 41 -0.67 -11.12 19.70
C CYS A 41 -1.38 -12.46 19.95
N LYS A 42 -0.81 -13.39 20.73
CA LYS A 42 -1.30 -14.77 20.92
C LYS A 42 -2.74 -14.85 21.46
N GLU A 43 -3.14 -13.87 22.28
CA GLU A 43 -4.47 -13.84 22.89
C GLU A 43 -5.52 -13.12 22.01
N ARG A 44 -5.19 -12.78 20.76
CA ARG A 44 -6.10 -12.09 19.85
C ARG A 44 -6.91 -13.07 19.01
N GLU A 45 -8.17 -13.25 19.37
CA GLU A 45 -9.08 -14.18 18.69
C GLU A 45 -9.29 -13.79 17.21
N ASP A 46 -9.35 -12.47 16.91
CA ASP A 46 -9.49 -11.97 15.54
C ASP A 46 -8.33 -12.45 14.64
N LEU A 47 -7.14 -12.69 15.19
CA LEU A 47 -5.96 -13.16 14.44
C LEU A 47 -5.88 -14.68 14.30
N LYS A 48 -6.77 -15.43 14.96
CA LYS A 48 -6.95 -16.87 14.77
C LYS A 48 -7.91 -17.19 13.62
N GLN A 49 -8.54 -16.18 13.05
CA GLN A 49 -9.48 -16.28 11.94
C GLN A 49 -8.80 -16.29 10.58
N SER A 50 -9.61 -16.48 9.52
CA SER A 50 -9.18 -16.31 8.12
C SER A 50 -8.97 -14.82 7.79
N GLY A 51 -8.05 -14.54 6.87
CA GLY A 51 -7.84 -13.20 6.38
C GLY A 51 -6.66 -13.08 5.42
N VAL A 52 -6.35 -11.85 5.06
CA VAL A 52 -5.22 -11.49 4.21
C VAL A 52 -4.21 -10.65 4.98
N TYR A 53 -2.94 -10.77 4.63
CA TYR A 53 -1.87 -10.05 5.30
C TYR A 53 -0.84 -9.53 4.30
N PHE A 54 -0.17 -8.48 4.72
CA PHE A 54 0.88 -7.78 3.98
C PHE A 54 2.11 -7.71 4.86
N LEU A 55 3.25 -8.20 4.36
CA LEU A 55 4.54 -8.12 5.05
C LEU A 55 5.35 -7.02 4.38
N PHE A 56 5.57 -5.92 5.10
CA PHE A 56 6.31 -4.77 4.61
C PHE A 56 7.75 -4.79 5.11
N GLY A 57 8.67 -4.37 4.26
CA GLY A 57 10.06 -4.23 4.59
C GLY A 57 10.81 -3.43 3.54
N THR A 58 12.14 -3.54 3.57
CA THR A 58 13.02 -2.85 2.65
C THR A 58 13.96 -3.86 2.00
N SER A 59 14.22 -3.70 0.72
CA SER A 59 15.21 -4.52 0.01
C SER A 59 16.63 -4.11 0.39
N ASP A 60 17.42 -5.04 0.89
CA ASP A 60 18.83 -4.81 1.26
C ASP A 60 19.69 -4.41 0.06
N THR A 61 19.31 -4.83 -1.15
CA THR A 61 20.08 -4.58 -2.37
C THR A 61 19.72 -3.25 -3.04
N THR A 62 18.47 -2.85 -3.00
CA THR A 62 17.98 -1.67 -3.75
C THR A 62 17.54 -0.51 -2.85
N GLY A 63 17.39 -0.73 -1.54
CA GLY A 63 16.81 0.24 -0.61
C GLY A 63 15.33 0.54 -0.85
N LYS A 64 14.67 -0.12 -1.84
CA LYS A 64 13.26 0.08 -2.14
C LYS A 64 12.37 -0.64 -1.15
N GLY A 65 11.20 -0.08 -0.88
CA GLY A 65 10.16 -0.76 -0.12
C GLY A 65 9.73 -2.05 -0.82
N VAL A 66 9.63 -3.13 -0.07
CA VAL A 66 9.14 -4.43 -0.53
C VAL A 66 7.87 -4.81 0.19
N VAL A 67 7.01 -5.59 -0.47
CA VAL A 67 5.80 -6.13 0.14
C VAL A 67 5.58 -7.57 -0.34
N TYR A 68 5.19 -8.43 0.60
CA TYR A 68 4.63 -9.74 0.29
C TYR A 68 3.17 -9.76 0.73
N ILE A 69 2.28 -10.21 -0.13
CA ILE A 69 0.84 -10.28 0.12
C ILE A 69 0.49 -11.76 0.22
N GLY A 70 -0.29 -12.14 1.23
CA GLY A 70 -0.65 -13.53 1.43
C GLY A 70 -2.00 -13.69 2.12
N GLN A 71 -2.51 -14.91 2.09
CA GLN A 71 -3.73 -15.32 2.76
C GLN A 71 -3.46 -16.37 3.83
N ALA A 72 -4.33 -16.43 4.82
CA ALA A 72 -4.37 -17.49 5.81
C ALA A 72 -5.81 -17.91 6.07
N GLY A 73 -6.13 -19.18 5.86
CA GLY A 73 -7.40 -19.77 6.25
C GLY A 73 -7.37 -20.26 7.70
N ALA A 74 -8.53 -20.24 8.36
CA ALA A 74 -8.67 -20.88 9.66
C ALA A 74 -8.55 -22.40 9.47
N ARG A 75 -7.57 -23.01 10.13
CA ARG A 75 -7.36 -24.47 10.12
C ARG A 75 -8.19 -25.13 11.23
N LYS A 76 -8.43 -26.46 11.14
CA LYS A 76 -9.20 -27.21 12.12
C LYS A 76 -8.67 -27.15 13.56
N ASN A 77 -7.37 -26.82 13.71
CA ASN A 77 -6.70 -26.63 15.01
C ASN A 77 -6.75 -25.16 15.53
N GLY A 78 -7.56 -24.30 14.93
CA GLY A 78 -7.68 -22.88 15.29
C GLY A 78 -6.51 -22.01 14.86
N GLU A 79 -5.63 -22.50 13.98
CA GLU A 79 -4.53 -21.74 13.41
C GLU A 79 -5.01 -20.93 12.24
N GLY A 80 -4.99 -19.61 12.36
CA GLY A 80 -5.34 -18.65 11.31
C GLY A 80 -4.15 -17.76 10.93
N ILE A 81 -4.44 -16.50 10.78
CA ILE A 81 -3.48 -15.48 10.33
C ILE A 81 -2.23 -15.45 11.22
N LEU A 82 -2.39 -15.43 12.54
CA LEU A 82 -1.26 -15.29 13.47
C LEU A 82 -0.23 -16.41 13.28
N ASN A 83 -0.70 -17.65 13.15
CA ASN A 83 0.21 -18.78 12.95
C ASN A 83 0.97 -18.66 11.62
N ARG A 84 0.28 -18.21 10.56
CA ARG A 84 0.93 -17.97 9.26
C ARG A 84 2.01 -16.89 9.33
N LEU A 85 1.76 -15.81 10.09
CA LEU A 85 2.76 -14.78 10.33
C LEU A 85 3.96 -15.31 11.13
N GLN A 86 3.73 -16.19 12.10
CA GLN A 86 4.80 -16.85 12.85
C GLN A 86 5.64 -17.80 11.98
N GLU A 87 5.01 -18.52 11.04
CA GLU A 87 5.73 -19.32 10.03
C GLU A 87 6.66 -18.41 9.21
N HIS A 88 6.18 -17.27 8.74
CA HIS A 88 7.00 -16.29 8.01
C HIS A 88 8.12 -15.69 8.88
N LYS A 89 7.86 -15.42 10.16
CA LYS A 89 8.88 -14.91 11.10
C LYS A 89 10.05 -15.88 11.27
N ARG A 90 9.77 -17.20 11.20
CA ARG A 90 10.77 -18.27 11.36
C ARG A 90 11.49 -18.61 10.05
N ASN A 91 10.99 -18.16 8.89
CA ASN A 91 11.59 -18.47 7.60
C ASN A 91 12.72 -17.49 7.28
N PRO A 92 14.00 -17.92 7.21
CA PRO A 92 15.13 -17.05 6.89
C PRO A 92 15.06 -16.39 5.51
N GLU A 93 14.41 -17.04 4.52
CA GLU A 93 14.23 -16.48 3.18
C GLU A 93 13.30 -15.24 3.18
N LYS A 94 12.54 -15.05 4.26
CA LYS A 94 11.61 -13.93 4.43
C LYS A 94 12.07 -12.96 5.52
N ASP A 95 13.37 -12.80 5.73
CA ASP A 95 13.89 -11.93 6.81
C ASP A 95 13.78 -10.42 6.51
N TYR A 96 13.40 -10.05 5.30
CA TYR A 96 13.30 -8.65 4.83
C TYR A 96 12.16 -7.84 5.46
N TRP A 97 11.12 -8.47 6.05
CA TRP A 97 9.98 -7.73 6.56
C TRP A 97 10.14 -7.31 8.02
N THR A 98 9.68 -6.12 8.33
CA THR A 98 9.74 -5.52 9.67
C THR A 98 8.37 -5.31 10.30
N GLU A 99 7.32 -5.26 9.46
CA GLU A 99 5.96 -4.94 9.89
C GLU A 99 4.94 -5.73 9.07
N ALA A 100 3.87 -6.18 9.73
CA ALA A 100 2.72 -6.80 9.07
C ALA A 100 1.47 -5.93 9.21
N ILE A 101 0.72 -5.81 8.11
CA ILE A 101 -0.67 -5.35 8.15
C ILE A 101 -1.58 -6.52 7.82
N VAL A 102 -2.61 -6.70 8.63
CA VAL A 102 -3.56 -7.81 8.54
C VAL A 102 -4.95 -7.26 8.37
N PHE A 103 -5.75 -7.91 7.53
CA PHE A 103 -7.19 -7.66 7.41
C PHE A 103 -7.96 -8.95 7.65
N THR A 104 -8.94 -8.86 8.53
CA THR A 104 -9.94 -9.90 8.83
C THR A 104 -11.30 -9.24 9.06
N THR A 105 -12.28 -9.98 9.54
CA THR A 105 -13.64 -9.44 9.81
C THR A 105 -14.09 -9.73 11.24
N SER A 106 -14.89 -8.85 11.83
CA SER A 106 -15.43 -9.00 13.18
C SER A 106 -16.41 -10.16 13.33
N ASN A 107 -17.02 -10.59 12.23
CA ASN A 107 -17.99 -11.67 12.16
C ASN A 107 -17.42 -12.98 11.59
N ASN A 108 -16.11 -13.07 11.39
CA ASN A 108 -15.42 -14.24 10.82
C ASN A 108 -16.05 -14.73 9.49
N SER A 109 -16.42 -13.80 8.61
CA SER A 109 -17.14 -14.10 7.36
C SER A 109 -16.24 -14.55 6.21
N PHE A 110 -14.92 -14.54 6.36
CA PHE A 110 -14.01 -14.93 5.31
C PHE A 110 -13.82 -16.45 5.24
N GLY A 111 -14.26 -17.06 4.16
CA GLY A 111 -13.94 -18.42 3.77
C GLY A 111 -12.70 -18.48 2.84
N PRO A 112 -12.32 -19.70 2.41
CA PRO A 112 -11.17 -19.91 1.53
C PRO A 112 -11.27 -19.16 0.19
N THR A 113 -12.48 -19.04 -0.35
CA THR A 113 -12.74 -18.40 -1.64
C THR A 113 -12.56 -16.88 -1.55
N GLU A 114 -13.11 -16.27 -0.49
CA GLU A 114 -13.00 -14.83 -0.24
C GLU A 114 -11.56 -14.40 -0.04
N ILE A 115 -10.78 -15.14 0.77
CA ILE A 115 -9.37 -14.78 0.99
C ILE A 115 -8.51 -14.97 -0.25
N SER A 116 -8.80 -15.98 -1.10
CA SER A 116 -8.11 -16.17 -2.37
C SER A 116 -8.39 -15.02 -3.34
N TYR A 117 -9.64 -14.59 -3.43
CA TYR A 117 -10.02 -13.42 -4.23
C TYR A 117 -9.30 -12.16 -3.77
N LEU A 118 -9.34 -11.89 -2.46
CA LEU A 118 -8.71 -10.71 -1.87
C LEU A 118 -7.19 -10.70 -2.09
N GLU A 119 -6.51 -11.83 -1.90
CA GLU A 119 -5.08 -11.95 -2.16
C GLU A 119 -4.74 -11.61 -3.62
N ASN A 120 -5.45 -12.21 -4.59
CA ASN A 120 -5.27 -11.91 -6.01
C ASN A 120 -5.51 -10.43 -6.31
N ARG A 121 -6.63 -9.87 -5.86
CA ARG A 121 -6.97 -8.47 -6.13
C ARG A 121 -5.95 -7.50 -5.53
N PHE A 122 -5.53 -7.71 -4.28
CA PHE A 122 -4.52 -6.87 -3.63
C PHE A 122 -3.15 -6.98 -4.32
N CYS A 123 -2.74 -8.17 -4.75
CA CYS A 123 -1.51 -8.34 -5.53
C CYS A 123 -1.57 -7.54 -6.83
N ASN A 124 -2.66 -7.65 -7.60
CA ASN A 124 -2.84 -6.95 -8.85
C ASN A 124 -2.87 -5.42 -8.66
N LEU A 125 -3.53 -4.94 -7.62
CA LEU A 125 -3.55 -3.51 -7.29
C LEU A 125 -2.17 -2.99 -6.89
N ALA A 126 -1.39 -3.75 -6.12
CA ALA A 126 -0.03 -3.37 -5.72
C ALA A 126 0.91 -3.35 -6.93
N LEU A 127 0.85 -4.34 -7.80
CA LEU A 127 1.61 -4.39 -9.06
C LEU A 127 1.28 -3.20 -9.97
N LYS A 128 -0.01 -2.89 -10.12
CA LYS A 128 -0.47 -1.74 -10.93
C LYS A 128 0.02 -0.40 -10.36
N ALA A 129 0.03 -0.25 -9.03
CA ALA A 129 0.53 0.97 -8.39
C ALA A 129 2.04 1.13 -8.52
N ASN A 130 2.79 0.02 -8.66
CA ASN A 130 4.24 -0.05 -8.85
C ASN A 130 5.05 0.77 -7.83
N ARG A 131 4.54 0.85 -6.60
CA ARG A 131 5.14 1.66 -5.54
C ARG A 131 6.10 0.87 -4.66
N TYR A 132 5.79 -0.41 -4.47
CA TYR A 132 6.60 -1.38 -3.76
C TYR A 132 7.02 -2.51 -4.70
N GLU A 133 8.16 -3.12 -4.44
CA GLU A 133 8.52 -4.37 -5.08
C GLU A 133 7.68 -5.51 -4.47
N VAL A 134 6.79 -6.10 -5.25
CA VAL A 134 5.93 -7.20 -4.82
C VAL A 134 6.71 -8.51 -4.86
N LYS A 135 6.88 -9.16 -3.71
CA LYS A 135 7.68 -10.38 -3.53
C LYS A 135 6.90 -11.69 -3.74
N ASN A 136 5.69 -11.63 -4.30
CA ASN A 136 4.91 -12.81 -4.64
C ASN A 136 5.54 -13.52 -5.86
N GLY A 137 5.90 -14.78 -5.68
CA GLY A 137 6.57 -15.55 -6.75
C GLY A 137 5.63 -16.02 -7.87
N ASN A 138 4.34 -16.14 -7.57
CA ASN A 138 3.30 -16.56 -8.54
C ASN A 138 2.12 -15.59 -8.43
N ASP A 139 1.39 -15.45 -9.53
CA ASP A 139 0.11 -14.75 -9.54
C ASP A 139 -0.92 -15.61 -8.76
N PRO A 140 -1.49 -15.09 -7.64
CA PRO A 140 -2.46 -15.85 -6.89
C PRO A 140 -3.71 -16.12 -7.76
N THR A 141 -4.22 -17.33 -7.72
CA THR A 141 -5.44 -17.67 -8.47
C THR A 141 -6.65 -17.00 -7.82
N PRO A 142 -7.46 -16.23 -8.55
CA PRO A 142 -8.69 -15.69 -8.00
C PRO A 142 -9.64 -16.84 -7.63
N GLY A 143 -10.27 -16.76 -6.46
CA GLY A 143 -11.33 -17.68 -6.09
C GLY A 143 -12.51 -17.55 -7.07
N ASN A 144 -13.29 -18.63 -7.22
CA ASN A 144 -14.55 -18.57 -7.98
C ASN A 144 -15.66 -18.09 -7.05
N ILE A 145 -16.09 -16.84 -7.22
CA ILE A 145 -17.11 -16.17 -6.39
C ILE A 145 -18.31 -15.74 -7.23
N THR A 146 -19.44 -15.53 -6.57
CA THR A 146 -20.65 -14.98 -7.22
C THR A 146 -20.50 -13.47 -7.43
N GLU A 147 -21.30 -12.92 -8.32
CA GLU A 147 -21.30 -11.48 -8.63
C GLU A 147 -21.57 -10.62 -7.36
N GLU A 148 -22.52 -11.07 -6.52
CA GLU A 148 -22.86 -10.35 -5.28
C GLU A 148 -21.67 -10.35 -4.32
N LYS A 149 -20.98 -11.50 -4.21
CA LYS A 149 -19.81 -11.62 -3.33
C LYS A 149 -18.62 -10.81 -3.86
N GLU A 150 -18.46 -10.71 -5.17
CA GLU A 150 -17.47 -9.84 -5.80
C GLU A 150 -17.71 -8.38 -5.42
N CYS A 151 -18.95 -7.90 -5.54
CA CYS A 151 -19.30 -6.53 -5.15
C CYS A 151 -19.01 -6.25 -3.68
N GLU A 152 -19.36 -7.17 -2.77
CA GLU A 152 -19.05 -7.05 -1.33
C GLU A 152 -17.54 -6.97 -1.07
N LEU A 153 -16.74 -7.79 -1.75
CA LEU A 153 -15.30 -7.82 -1.57
C LEU A 153 -14.59 -6.62 -2.21
N GLU A 154 -15.08 -6.10 -3.32
CA GLU A 154 -14.56 -4.85 -3.90
C GLU A 154 -14.84 -3.65 -2.98
N GLU A 155 -16.01 -3.59 -2.32
CA GLU A 155 -16.28 -2.58 -1.29
C GLU A 155 -15.34 -2.76 -0.09
N PHE A 156 -15.09 -4.00 0.34
CA PHE A 156 -14.11 -4.30 1.39
C PHE A 156 -12.72 -3.80 1.01
N ILE A 157 -12.28 -4.02 -0.23
CA ILE A 157 -10.99 -3.56 -0.76
C ILE A 157 -10.90 -2.04 -0.72
N ASP A 158 -11.96 -1.32 -1.08
CA ASP A 158 -11.97 0.14 -1.05
C ASP A 158 -11.78 0.70 0.37
N TYR A 159 -12.39 0.09 1.38
CA TYR A 159 -12.14 0.45 2.77
C TYR A 159 -10.74 0.05 3.23
N ALA A 160 -10.26 -1.13 2.83
CA ALA A 160 -8.91 -1.60 3.17
C ALA A 160 -7.83 -0.67 2.60
N LYS A 161 -8.01 -0.12 1.38
CA LYS A 161 -7.11 0.88 0.80
C LYS A 161 -7.02 2.16 1.63
N VAL A 162 -8.17 2.65 2.13
CA VAL A 162 -8.21 3.83 3.01
C VAL A 162 -7.44 3.56 4.30
N ILE A 163 -7.68 2.40 4.94
CA ILE A 163 -7.00 2.00 6.18
C ILE A 163 -5.51 1.80 5.95
N MET A 164 -5.11 1.15 4.84
CA MET A 164 -3.71 0.95 4.48
C MET A 164 -2.95 2.29 4.40
N GLY A 165 -3.52 3.28 3.73
CA GLY A 165 -2.98 4.64 3.66
C GLY A 165 -2.91 5.32 5.03
N THR A 166 -3.95 5.19 5.86
CA THR A 166 -4.00 5.75 7.21
C THR A 166 -2.94 5.13 8.13
N LEU A 167 -2.62 3.84 7.96
CA LEU A 167 -1.57 3.13 8.70
C LEU A 167 -0.15 3.42 8.18
N GLY A 168 -0.01 4.30 7.18
CA GLY A 168 1.26 4.79 6.68
C GLY A 168 1.77 4.12 5.40
N HIS A 169 1.02 3.17 4.82
CA HIS A 169 1.42 2.46 3.61
C HIS A 169 0.58 2.89 2.40
N LYS A 170 1.18 3.66 1.50
CA LYS A 170 0.53 4.10 0.25
C LYS A 170 0.63 3.02 -0.86
N LEU A 171 0.51 1.74 -0.49
CA LEU A 171 0.75 0.58 -1.36
C LEU A 171 -0.03 0.63 -2.68
N PHE A 172 -1.27 1.09 -2.64
CA PHE A 172 -2.19 1.09 -3.77
C PHE A 172 -2.27 2.44 -4.49
N GLU A 173 -1.45 3.42 -4.08
CA GLU A 173 -1.40 4.73 -4.68
C GLU A 173 -0.22 4.81 -5.66
N PRO A 174 -0.43 5.08 -6.95
CA PRO A 174 0.67 5.28 -7.88
C PRO A 174 1.51 6.49 -7.47
N ILE A 175 2.82 6.45 -7.74
CA ILE A 175 3.76 7.54 -7.42
C ILE A 175 3.37 8.82 -8.16
N THR A 176 2.86 8.68 -9.39
CA THR A 176 2.42 9.80 -10.22
C THR A 176 0.90 9.75 -10.40
N LYS A 177 0.16 10.58 -9.66
CA LYS A 177 -1.21 10.92 -10.03
C LYS A 177 -1.16 12.24 -10.78
N PRO A 178 -1.63 12.31 -12.03
CA PRO A 178 -1.88 13.60 -12.67
C PRO A 178 -2.84 14.39 -11.78
N VAL A 179 -2.49 15.62 -11.44
CA VAL A 179 -3.45 16.54 -10.83
C VAL A 179 -4.46 16.86 -11.94
N GLU A 180 -5.73 16.47 -11.75
CA GLU A 180 -6.81 16.93 -12.59
C GLU A 180 -6.95 18.45 -12.41
N VAL A 181 -6.24 19.21 -13.21
CA VAL A 181 -6.53 20.63 -13.39
C VAL A 181 -7.79 20.71 -14.24
N LYS A 182 -8.92 21.01 -13.61
CA LYS A 182 -10.14 21.37 -14.33
C LYS A 182 -9.90 22.70 -15.04
N THR A 183 -9.38 22.64 -16.23
CA THR A 183 -9.41 23.73 -17.21
C THR A 183 -10.16 23.23 -18.44
N GLU A 184 -11.29 23.86 -18.69
CA GLU A 184 -11.98 23.79 -19.98
C GLU A 184 -11.03 24.31 -21.06
N VAL A 185 -10.29 23.43 -21.72
CA VAL A 185 -9.66 23.71 -23.03
C VAL A 185 -9.48 22.39 -23.76
N GLU A 186 -9.99 22.37 -24.97
CA GLU A 186 -9.93 21.49 -26.12
C GLU A 186 -8.94 20.30 -26.11
N GLU A 187 -9.44 19.18 -26.62
CA GLU A 187 -8.79 17.90 -26.93
C GLU A 187 -7.35 18.04 -27.44
N LYS A 188 -6.37 17.80 -26.55
CA LYS A 188 -5.01 17.40 -26.92
C LYS A 188 -4.66 16.10 -26.20
N GLN A 189 -4.07 15.19 -26.95
CA GLN A 189 -3.66 13.83 -26.66
C GLN A 189 -3.47 13.48 -25.17
N ALA A 190 -4.09 12.39 -24.72
CA ALA A 190 -4.21 11.92 -23.33
C ALA A 190 -2.88 11.73 -22.54
N ASP A 191 -1.72 11.80 -23.18
CA ASP A 191 -0.41 11.56 -22.57
C ASP A 191 0.24 12.82 -21.93
N ASP A 192 -0.35 14.00 -22.10
CA ASP A 192 0.29 15.28 -21.75
C ASP A 192 -0.41 16.05 -20.61
N ILE A 193 -1.48 15.46 -20.04
CA ILE A 193 -2.28 16.12 -19.00
C ILE A 193 -1.50 16.16 -17.69
N GLY A 194 -1.21 17.38 -17.21
CA GLY A 194 -0.57 17.64 -15.92
C GLY A 194 0.96 17.73 -15.94
N LYS A 195 1.59 17.62 -17.11
CA LYS A 195 3.02 17.87 -17.24
C LYS A 195 3.33 19.36 -17.38
N LEU A 196 4.35 19.81 -16.67
CA LEU A 196 4.91 21.16 -16.75
C LEU A 196 6.23 21.09 -17.51
N TYR A 197 6.38 21.91 -18.53
CA TYR A 197 7.57 21.98 -19.36
C TYR A 197 8.36 23.24 -19.03
N LEU A 198 9.63 23.08 -18.68
CA LEU A 198 10.57 24.16 -18.50
C LEU A 198 11.57 24.14 -19.65
N LYS A 199 11.78 25.29 -20.27
CA LYS A 199 12.82 25.48 -21.28
C LYS A 199 13.64 26.71 -20.93
N ARG A 200 14.96 26.53 -20.77
CA ARG A 200 15.89 27.62 -20.42
C ARG A 200 17.13 27.57 -21.30
N THR A 201 17.55 28.72 -21.81
CA THR A 201 18.80 28.85 -22.54
C THR A 201 19.91 29.31 -21.61
N ILE A 202 20.94 28.48 -21.45
CA ILE A 202 22.12 28.73 -20.63
C ILE A 202 23.30 29.04 -21.57
N LYS A 203 23.99 30.15 -21.35
CA LYS A 203 25.05 30.63 -22.27
C LYS A 203 26.20 29.63 -22.51
N THR A 204 26.46 28.75 -21.53
CA THR A 204 27.59 27.78 -21.57
C THR A 204 27.18 26.41 -22.12
N ILE A 205 25.89 26.04 -22.07
CA ILE A 205 25.42 24.68 -22.35
C ILE A 205 24.40 24.67 -23.49
N GLY A 206 23.82 25.83 -23.83
CA GLY A 206 22.73 25.93 -24.79
C GLY A 206 21.34 25.83 -24.15
N THR A 207 20.35 25.41 -24.95
CA THR A 207 18.99 25.28 -24.45
C THR A 207 18.79 23.93 -23.76
N VAL A 208 18.38 23.98 -22.50
CA VAL A 208 18.05 22.81 -21.67
C VAL A 208 16.54 22.75 -21.43
N GLU A 209 16.02 21.53 -21.36
CA GLU A 209 14.61 21.27 -21.16
C GLU A 209 14.43 20.36 -19.94
N ALA A 210 13.38 20.61 -19.16
CA ALA A 210 12.97 19.74 -18.06
C ALA A 210 11.47 19.57 -18.09
N VAL A 211 11.00 18.40 -17.70
CA VAL A 211 9.59 18.06 -17.61
C VAL A 211 9.30 17.63 -16.17
N GLY A 212 8.30 18.22 -15.56
CA GLY A 212 7.89 17.84 -14.22
C GLY A 212 6.37 17.76 -14.12
N MET A 213 5.90 17.21 -13.02
CA MET A 213 4.48 17.16 -12.72
C MET A 213 4.22 17.28 -11.22
N GLN A 214 3.08 17.88 -10.87
CA GLN A 214 2.61 17.92 -9.50
C GLN A 214 1.96 16.58 -9.15
N THR A 215 2.38 15.99 -8.03
CA THR A 215 1.81 14.76 -7.49
C THR A 215 1.23 15.01 -6.10
N ALA A 216 0.56 14.01 -5.55
CA ALA A 216 0.06 14.08 -4.17
C ALA A 216 1.19 14.17 -3.11
N GLU A 217 2.43 13.88 -3.50
CA GLU A 217 3.60 13.85 -2.63
C GLU A 217 4.58 15.00 -2.88
N GLY A 218 4.24 15.91 -3.78
CA GLY A 218 5.08 17.04 -4.16
C GLY A 218 5.32 17.11 -5.67
N PHE A 219 6.30 17.92 -6.04
CA PHE A 219 6.67 18.10 -7.43
C PHE A 219 7.72 17.05 -7.85
N VAL A 220 7.47 16.34 -8.95
CA VAL A 220 8.37 15.31 -9.48
C VAL A 220 8.97 15.78 -10.80
N VAL A 221 10.29 15.69 -10.93
CA VAL A 221 11.01 15.91 -12.18
C VAL A 221 11.14 14.58 -12.92
N LEU A 222 10.70 14.52 -14.16
CA LEU A 222 10.66 13.28 -14.94
C LEU A 222 12.02 12.94 -15.54
N ALA A 223 12.24 11.64 -15.79
CA ALA A 223 13.45 11.14 -16.43
C ALA A 223 13.69 11.81 -17.80
N GLY A 224 14.95 12.11 -18.11
CA GLY A 224 15.34 12.84 -19.31
C GLY A 224 15.42 14.36 -19.13
N SER A 225 15.01 14.89 -17.97
CA SER A 225 15.16 16.30 -17.64
C SER A 225 16.60 16.65 -17.32
N HIS A 226 17.02 17.87 -17.71
CA HIS A 226 18.31 18.42 -17.33
C HIS A 226 18.19 19.08 -15.96
N ILE A 227 19.03 18.66 -15.02
CA ILE A 227 19.14 19.23 -13.66
C ILE A 227 20.55 19.75 -13.45
N SER A 228 20.70 20.78 -12.61
CA SER A 228 22.01 21.30 -12.22
C SER A 228 22.75 20.25 -11.36
N PRO A 229 24.06 20.01 -11.62
CA PRO A 229 24.85 19.12 -10.78
C PRO A 229 25.26 19.74 -9.43
N SER A 230 25.00 21.03 -9.20
CA SER A 230 25.29 21.75 -7.98
C SER A 230 24.07 22.55 -7.53
N ASP A 231 23.90 22.69 -6.23
CA ASP A 231 22.95 23.62 -5.65
C ASP A 231 23.31 25.04 -6.08
N ASP A 232 22.31 25.80 -6.51
CA ASP A 232 22.47 27.21 -6.86
C ASP A 232 22.24 28.02 -5.58
N ASP A 233 23.12 28.98 -5.27
CA ASP A 233 23.02 29.88 -4.10
C ASP A 233 21.71 30.69 -4.03
N THR A 234 20.81 30.49 -5.00
CA THR A 234 19.47 31.11 -5.06
C THR A 234 18.38 30.27 -4.39
N ILE A 235 18.69 29.04 -3.93
CA ILE A 235 17.72 28.22 -3.19
C ILE A 235 17.76 28.64 -1.72
N SER A 236 16.63 29.11 -1.20
CA SER A 236 16.48 29.44 0.22
C SER A 236 16.70 28.19 1.08
N GLU A 237 17.44 28.30 2.18
CA GLU A 237 17.65 27.21 3.14
C GLU A 237 16.37 26.75 3.85
N ASP A 238 15.22 27.39 3.59
CA ASP A 238 13.93 27.14 4.22
C ASP A 238 12.99 26.25 3.38
N ILE A 239 13.49 25.47 2.40
CA ILE A 239 12.69 24.55 1.59
C ILE A 239 13.05 23.10 1.87
#